data_ef8649dcb4124c419dbddbc6547e7c26
#
_entry.id   ef8649dcb4124c419dbddbc6547e7c26
#
_cell.length_a   1.000
_cell.length_b   1.000
_cell.length_c   1.000
_cell.angle_alpha   90.00
_cell.angle_beta   90.00
_cell.angle_gamma   90.00
#
_symmetry.space_group_name_H-M   'P 1'
#
loop_
_entity.id
_entity.type
_entity.pdbx_description
1 polymer ?
#
loop_
_entity_poly.entity_id
_entity_poly.type
_entity_poly.pdbx_seq_one_letter_code
_entity_poly.pdbx_strand_id
1 'polypeptide(L)'
;QIPVNMIERVEVVRGGGSALFGANAVGGTINIITKDPVSNSFQVSSMMSNMNGKSWEQYMGGNVSLVAKDNSYGIALYETYRNRNPYDADGDGFSELGKLNMNTFGMRAYYRPSYNSRINIEYHTTNEFRRGGNKFDLQPHETDITEQTKHIINSGGLSYDHYWNEAKHKMSLYGSIQHTDRNSYYGAQQNTQAYGKTKDLTWVLGGMYVGQMDNCFFAPATFTGGFEYQDNSLHDVMTGYHRDMKQNVRVAGTFIQNEWRMNQLAMLVGLRMDKHNLIDKLIFSPRVNLLYKPTDKFQARLTYSTGFRSPQA
;
A
#
# COMPACT_ATOMS: atom_id res chain seq x y z
N GLN A 1 -2.69 5.73 5.35
CA GLN A 1 -4.11 5.37 5.07
C GLN A 1 -4.60 6.19 3.87
N ILE A 2 -5.13 5.53 2.85
CA ILE A 2 -5.69 6.20 1.67
C ILE A 2 -7.16 6.50 1.98
N PRO A 3 -7.64 7.74 1.85
CA PRO A 3 -9.05 8.07 2.03
C PRO A 3 -9.94 7.36 1.02
N VAL A 4 -11.10 6.86 1.46
CA VAL A 4 -12.01 6.07 0.62
C VAL A 4 -12.47 6.84 -0.63
N ASN A 5 -12.70 8.15 -0.50
CA ASN A 5 -13.10 9.02 -1.61
C ASN A 5 -12.04 9.16 -2.70
N MET A 6 -10.77 8.82 -2.41
CA MET A 6 -9.65 8.81 -3.38
C MET A 6 -9.44 7.45 -4.03
N ILE A 7 -10.13 6.40 -3.58
CA ILE A 7 -10.02 5.08 -4.17
C ILE A 7 -10.92 5.01 -5.41
N GLU A 8 -10.35 4.64 -6.55
CA GLU A 8 -11.11 4.33 -7.76
C GLU A 8 -11.65 2.91 -7.69
N ARG A 9 -10.77 1.95 -7.39
CA ARG A 9 -11.12 0.53 -7.23
C ARG A 9 -10.09 -0.22 -6.39
N VAL A 10 -10.51 -1.34 -5.87
CA VAL A 10 -9.66 -2.30 -5.17
C VAL A 10 -9.63 -3.60 -5.95
N GLU A 11 -8.44 -4.06 -6.29
CA GLU A 11 -8.22 -5.32 -6.99
C GLU A 11 -7.69 -6.34 -5.99
N VAL A 12 -8.34 -7.50 -5.91
CA VAL A 12 -7.93 -8.58 -5.01
C VAL A 12 -7.49 -9.77 -5.85
N VAL A 13 -6.20 -10.09 -5.79
CA VAL A 13 -5.63 -11.28 -6.40
C VAL A 13 -5.50 -12.34 -5.31
N ARG A 14 -6.26 -13.42 -5.42
CA ARG A 14 -6.23 -14.54 -4.47
C ARG A 14 -5.15 -15.54 -4.87
N GLY A 15 -4.50 -16.16 -3.89
CA GLY A 15 -3.40 -17.10 -4.10
C GLY A 15 -2.04 -16.42 -4.28
N GLY A 16 -0.99 -17.21 -4.48
CA GLY A 16 0.38 -16.70 -4.54
C GLY A 16 0.60 -15.69 -5.66
N GLY A 17 0.88 -14.46 -5.29
CA GLY A 17 1.21 -13.34 -6.19
C GLY A 17 2.69 -13.03 -6.27
N SER A 18 3.55 -13.77 -5.56
CA SER A 18 4.97 -13.45 -5.39
C SER A 18 5.75 -13.35 -6.69
N ALA A 19 5.35 -14.07 -7.74
CA ALA A 19 5.99 -13.98 -9.04
C ALA A 19 5.93 -12.58 -9.69
N LEU A 20 4.92 -11.77 -9.37
CA LEU A 20 4.79 -10.40 -9.88
C LEU A 20 5.00 -9.35 -8.78
N PHE A 21 4.48 -9.62 -7.57
CA PHE A 21 4.43 -8.65 -6.47
C PHE A 21 5.51 -8.87 -5.39
N GLY A 22 6.42 -9.84 -5.59
CA GLY A 22 7.56 -10.07 -4.72
C GLY A 22 7.24 -10.77 -3.40
N ALA A 23 8.15 -10.60 -2.44
CA ALA A 23 8.04 -11.16 -1.11
C ALA A 23 6.75 -10.71 -0.41
N ASN A 24 6.24 -11.56 0.49
CA ASN A 24 5.01 -11.35 1.28
C ASN A 24 3.67 -11.52 0.54
N ALA A 25 3.65 -11.68 -0.79
CA ALA A 25 2.44 -11.95 -1.57
C ALA A 25 2.05 -13.44 -1.60
N VAL A 26 2.20 -14.15 -0.47
CA VAL A 26 1.97 -15.62 -0.38
C VAL A 26 0.48 -15.95 -0.40
N GLY A 27 -0.32 -15.24 0.37
CA GLY A 27 -1.78 -15.48 0.49
C GLY A 27 -2.61 -14.73 -0.54
N GLY A 28 -2.01 -13.78 -1.25
CA GLY A 28 -2.67 -12.91 -2.21
C GLY A 28 -2.17 -11.48 -2.16
N THR A 29 -2.74 -10.62 -3.00
CA THR A 29 -2.38 -9.21 -3.10
C THR A 29 -3.66 -8.37 -3.16
N ILE A 30 -3.67 -7.28 -2.41
CA ILE A 30 -4.68 -6.24 -2.49
C ILE A 30 -4.03 -5.02 -3.16
N ASN A 31 -4.48 -4.67 -4.34
CA ASN A 31 -4.02 -3.50 -5.07
C ASN A 31 -5.07 -2.40 -4.99
N ILE A 32 -4.70 -1.26 -4.39
CA ILE A 32 -5.58 -0.10 -4.26
C ILE A 32 -5.21 0.90 -5.34
N ILE A 33 -6.14 1.13 -6.25
CA ILE A 33 -5.96 2.09 -7.34
C ILE A 33 -6.64 3.39 -6.97
N THR A 34 -5.86 4.45 -6.90
CA THR A 34 -6.34 5.80 -6.58
C THR A 34 -6.84 6.50 -7.84
N LYS A 35 -7.83 7.39 -7.66
CA LYS A 35 -8.40 8.18 -8.75
C LYS A 35 -7.37 9.08 -9.40
N ASP A 36 -7.31 9.06 -10.72
CA ASP A 36 -6.59 10.04 -11.49
C ASP A 36 -7.38 11.36 -11.57
N PRO A 37 -6.73 12.51 -11.59
CA PRO A 37 -7.37 13.78 -11.96
C PRO A 37 -7.71 13.77 -13.46
N VAL A 38 -8.98 13.54 -13.80
CA VAL A 38 -9.45 13.44 -15.20
C VAL A 38 -10.36 14.60 -15.60
N SER A 39 -10.85 15.36 -14.63
CA SER A 39 -11.71 16.53 -14.83
C SER A 39 -11.59 17.50 -13.67
N ASN A 40 -11.93 18.76 -13.90
CA ASN A 40 -12.04 19.72 -12.82
C ASN A 40 -13.22 19.34 -11.91
N SER A 41 -12.94 19.18 -10.64
CA SER A 41 -13.94 18.81 -9.66
C SER A 41 -13.57 19.30 -8.26
N PHE A 42 -14.60 19.48 -7.44
CA PHE A 42 -14.48 19.79 -6.04
C PHE A 42 -15.51 18.98 -5.27
N GLN A 43 -15.10 18.37 -4.18
CA GLN A 43 -15.99 17.59 -3.32
C GLN A 43 -15.64 17.85 -1.85
N VAL A 44 -16.68 18.01 -1.02
CA VAL A 44 -16.58 18.03 0.44
C VAL A 44 -17.52 16.95 0.97
N SER A 45 -17.08 16.26 1.99
CA SER A 45 -17.86 15.26 2.70
C SER A 45 -17.71 15.45 4.21
N SER A 46 -18.80 15.24 4.93
CA SER A 46 -18.80 15.26 6.39
C SER A 46 -19.69 14.12 6.89
N MET A 47 -19.25 13.47 7.94
CA MET A 47 -20.01 12.43 8.62
C MET A 47 -19.85 12.63 10.13
N MET A 48 -20.94 12.55 10.85
CA MET A 48 -20.96 12.56 12.30
C MET A 48 -21.70 11.32 12.78
N SER A 49 -21.07 10.57 13.67
CA SER A 49 -21.64 9.34 14.24
C SER A 49 -21.69 9.47 15.76
N ASN A 50 -22.79 9.05 16.35
CA ASN A 50 -22.94 8.94 17.79
C ASN A 50 -23.01 7.47 18.19
N MET A 51 -22.19 7.06 19.13
CA MET A 51 -22.14 5.72 19.68
C MET A 51 -22.92 5.68 20.98
N ASN A 52 -24.14 5.16 20.90
CA ASN A 52 -25.03 4.94 22.05
C ASN A 52 -25.24 6.16 22.99
N GLY A 53 -25.26 7.38 22.43
CA GLY A 53 -25.38 8.61 23.22
C GLY A 53 -24.13 9.01 24.02
N LYS A 54 -23.13 8.15 24.13
CA LYS A 54 -21.96 8.33 25.01
C LYS A 54 -20.74 8.93 24.29
N SER A 55 -20.53 8.62 23.02
CA SER A 55 -19.32 9.05 22.30
C SER A 55 -19.64 9.51 20.89
N TRP A 56 -18.84 10.46 20.41
CA TRP A 56 -18.97 11.03 19.07
C TRP A 56 -17.73 10.74 18.22
N GLU A 57 -18.00 10.47 16.96
CA GLU A 57 -16.98 10.42 15.92
C GLU A 57 -17.35 11.40 14.81
N GLN A 58 -16.38 12.23 14.41
CA GLN A 58 -16.50 13.18 13.32
C GLN A 58 -15.48 12.85 12.24
N TYR A 59 -15.93 12.85 11.00
CA TYR A 59 -15.12 12.79 9.80
C TYR A 59 -15.44 14.00 8.91
N MET A 60 -14.40 14.64 8.39
CA MET A 60 -14.47 15.66 7.36
C MET A 60 -13.47 15.33 6.27
N GLY A 61 -13.85 15.50 5.02
CA GLY A 61 -12.98 15.27 3.88
C GLY A 61 -13.26 16.25 2.75
N GLY A 62 -12.20 16.68 2.10
CA GLY A 62 -12.25 17.51 0.90
C GLY A 62 -11.32 17.00 -0.16
N ASN A 63 -11.69 17.15 -1.42
CA ASN A 63 -10.78 16.97 -2.53
C ASN A 63 -11.05 17.99 -3.63
N VAL A 64 -10.00 18.36 -4.35
CA VAL A 64 -10.06 19.21 -5.54
C VAL A 64 -9.22 18.57 -6.63
N SER A 65 -9.73 18.59 -7.85
CA SER A 65 -9.04 18.10 -9.04
C SER A 65 -9.03 19.22 -10.09
N LEU A 66 -7.88 19.51 -10.64
CA LEU A 66 -7.66 20.49 -11.69
C LEU A 66 -6.93 19.82 -12.86
N VAL A 67 -7.44 20.01 -14.06
CA VAL A 67 -6.92 19.38 -15.28
C VAL A 67 -6.81 20.40 -16.39
N ALA A 68 -5.70 20.40 -17.10
CA ALA A 68 -5.53 21.23 -18.29
C ALA A 68 -6.52 20.84 -19.39
N LYS A 69 -6.96 21.80 -20.20
CA LYS A 69 -7.93 21.58 -21.28
C LYS A 69 -7.48 20.53 -22.31
N ASP A 70 -6.19 20.45 -22.54
CA ASP A 70 -5.54 19.50 -23.45
C ASP A 70 -5.11 18.18 -22.76
N ASN A 71 -5.45 18.01 -21.47
CA ASN A 71 -5.03 16.89 -20.65
C ASN A 71 -3.51 16.68 -20.56
N SER A 72 -2.70 17.71 -20.83
CA SER A 72 -1.24 17.62 -20.71
C SER A 72 -0.76 17.49 -19.26
N TYR A 73 -1.50 18.01 -18.29
CA TYR A 73 -1.25 17.85 -16.86
C TYR A 73 -2.54 17.87 -16.05
N GLY A 74 -2.48 17.29 -14.89
CA GLY A 74 -3.54 17.34 -13.91
C GLY A 74 -3.00 17.16 -12.49
N ILE A 75 -3.71 17.73 -11.51
CA ILE A 75 -3.39 17.62 -10.10
C ILE A 75 -4.68 17.38 -9.30
N ALA A 76 -4.63 16.44 -8.39
CA ALA A 76 -5.64 16.22 -7.36
C ALA A 76 -5.02 16.42 -5.97
N LEU A 77 -5.66 17.21 -5.14
CA LEU A 77 -5.32 17.41 -3.75
C LEU A 77 -6.48 16.89 -2.91
N TYR A 78 -6.17 16.31 -1.76
CA TYR A 78 -7.18 15.90 -0.80
C TYR A 78 -6.70 16.04 0.63
N GLU A 79 -7.65 16.29 1.50
CA GLU A 79 -7.44 16.33 2.94
C GLU A 79 -8.57 15.61 3.65
N THR A 80 -8.26 14.90 4.73
CA THR A 80 -9.26 14.29 5.59
C THR A 80 -8.88 14.48 7.06
N TYR A 81 -9.88 14.82 7.84
CA TYR A 81 -9.80 14.91 9.29
C TYR A 81 -10.77 13.92 9.91
N ARG A 82 -10.31 13.17 10.91
CA ARG A 82 -11.14 12.24 11.68
C ARG A 82 -10.82 12.39 13.15
N ASN A 83 -11.86 12.61 13.94
CA ASN A 83 -11.77 12.71 15.39
C ASN A 83 -12.83 11.82 16.03
N ARG A 84 -12.42 11.00 17.00
CA ARG A 84 -13.30 10.15 17.79
C ARG A 84 -12.95 10.29 19.27
N ASN A 85 -13.96 10.52 20.08
CA ASN A 85 -13.87 10.43 21.53
C ASN A 85 -13.76 8.95 21.94
N PRO A 86 -13.15 8.63 23.09
CA PRO A 86 -13.15 7.26 23.59
C PRO A 86 -14.59 6.81 23.87
N TYR A 87 -14.84 5.53 23.69
CA TYR A 87 -16.13 4.90 23.97
C TYR A 87 -15.94 3.71 24.89
N ASP A 88 -16.60 3.79 26.04
CA ASP A 88 -16.75 2.75 27.05
C ASP A 88 -18.16 2.18 26.91
N ALA A 89 -18.27 0.93 26.45
CA ALA A 89 -19.53 0.29 26.12
C ALA A 89 -20.25 -0.22 27.36
N ASP A 90 -19.55 -0.88 28.26
CA ASP A 90 -20.09 -1.58 29.42
C ASP A 90 -20.03 -0.75 30.73
N GLY A 91 -19.29 0.36 30.74
CA GLY A 91 -19.22 1.29 31.86
C GLY A 91 -18.21 0.90 32.94
N ASP A 92 -17.23 0.09 32.59
CA ASP A 92 -16.16 -0.34 33.51
C ASP A 92 -15.02 0.68 33.65
N GLY A 93 -15.09 1.79 32.88
CA GLY A 93 -14.12 2.88 32.87
C GLY A 93 -13.00 2.69 31.86
N PHE A 94 -12.96 1.59 31.12
CA PHE A 94 -12.02 1.34 30.03
C PHE A 94 -12.70 1.50 28.67
N SER A 95 -11.92 1.86 27.67
CA SER A 95 -12.48 2.10 26.34
C SER A 95 -12.36 0.87 25.44
N GLU A 96 -13.48 0.37 24.90
CA GLU A 96 -13.49 -0.59 23.78
C GLU A 96 -13.11 0.07 22.46
N LEU A 97 -13.45 1.36 22.31
CA LEU A 97 -12.98 2.16 21.21
C LEU A 97 -12.16 3.33 21.72
N GLY A 98 -10.88 3.30 21.48
CA GLY A 98 -9.96 4.35 21.92
C GLY A 98 -10.19 5.70 21.25
N LYS A 99 -9.68 6.76 21.86
CA LYS A 99 -9.58 8.10 21.27
C LYS A 99 -8.78 8.05 19.98
N LEU A 100 -9.26 8.74 18.95
CA LEU A 100 -8.60 8.87 17.65
C LEU A 100 -8.60 10.33 17.22
N ASN A 101 -7.44 10.82 16.79
CA ASN A 101 -7.33 12.06 16.03
C ASN A 101 -6.40 11.78 14.84
N MET A 102 -6.88 12.03 13.64
CA MET A 102 -6.12 11.75 12.42
C MET A 102 -6.36 12.87 11.42
N ASN A 103 -5.26 13.34 10.84
CA ASN A 103 -5.26 14.25 9.71
C ASN A 103 -4.42 13.60 8.59
N THR A 104 -4.97 13.55 7.38
CA THR A 104 -4.28 13.06 6.20
C THR A 104 -4.40 14.08 5.08
N PHE A 105 -3.26 14.48 4.55
CA PHE A 105 -3.18 15.28 3.32
C PHE A 105 -2.50 14.45 2.23
N GLY A 106 -2.94 14.61 0.99
CA GLY A 106 -2.28 13.98 -0.14
C GLY A 106 -2.45 14.73 -1.44
N MET A 107 -1.54 14.42 -2.35
CA MET A 107 -1.47 14.98 -3.69
C MET A 107 -1.20 13.86 -4.69
N ARG A 108 -1.89 13.91 -5.81
CA ARG A 108 -1.58 13.12 -6.99
C ARG A 108 -1.56 14.05 -8.22
N ALA A 109 -0.48 14.01 -8.96
CA ALA A 109 -0.34 14.81 -10.17
C ALA A 109 0.19 13.97 -11.33
N TYR A 110 -0.14 14.36 -12.53
CA TYR A 110 0.50 13.83 -13.72
C TYR A 110 0.92 14.94 -14.67
N TYR A 111 1.96 14.66 -15.46
CA TYR A 111 2.39 15.46 -16.59
C TYR A 111 2.65 14.55 -17.80
N ARG A 112 2.15 14.93 -18.96
CA ARG A 112 2.35 14.25 -20.24
C ARG A 112 3.26 15.10 -21.13
N PRO A 113 4.58 14.84 -21.13
CA PRO A 113 5.52 15.56 -22.02
C PRO A 113 5.25 15.28 -23.49
N SER A 114 4.60 14.17 -23.80
CA SER A 114 4.12 13.80 -25.14
C SER A 114 2.89 12.90 -25.01
N TYR A 115 2.20 12.65 -26.14
CA TYR A 115 0.99 11.80 -26.14
C TYR A 115 1.27 10.34 -25.72
N ASN A 116 2.51 9.90 -25.85
CA ASN A 116 2.94 8.53 -25.52
C ASN A 116 3.80 8.45 -24.24
N SER A 117 3.92 9.53 -23.49
CA SER A 117 4.70 9.56 -22.25
C SER A 117 3.91 10.18 -21.11
N ARG A 118 4.07 9.63 -19.92
CA ARG A 118 3.41 10.14 -18.71
C ARG A 118 4.32 10.04 -17.50
N ILE A 119 4.42 11.12 -16.76
CA ILE A 119 5.04 11.19 -15.44
C ILE A 119 3.91 11.29 -14.40
N ASN A 120 3.95 10.48 -13.36
CA ASN A 120 3.04 10.60 -12.22
C ASN A 120 3.84 10.89 -10.96
N ILE A 121 3.30 11.76 -10.11
CA ILE A 121 3.86 12.16 -8.83
C ILE A 121 2.79 11.97 -7.77
N GLU A 122 3.15 11.34 -6.65
CA GLU A 122 2.28 11.16 -5.50
C GLU A 122 2.99 11.59 -4.23
N TYR A 123 2.24 12.19 -3.31
CA TYR A 123 2.69 12.50 -1.97
C TYR A 123 1.54 12.33 -0.98
N HIS A 124 1.82 11.74 0.17
CA HIS A 124 0.86 11.57 1.26
C HIS A 124 1.55 11.84 2.60
N THR A 125 0.84 12.52 3.48
CA THR A 125 1.24 12.67 4.88
C THR A 125 0.06 12.35 5.79
N THR A 126 0.32 11.61 6.85
CA THR A 126 -0.69 11.27 7.86
C THR A 126 -0.12 11.54 9.25
N ASN A 127 -0.84 12.34 10.02
CA ASN A 127 -0.63 12.49 11.45
C ASN A 127 -1.77 11.77 12.17
N GLU A 128 -1.43 10.77 12.97
CA GLU A 128 -2.41 9.96 13.68
C GLU A 128 -2.04 9.88 15.15
N PHE A 129 -3.02 10.16 16.01
CA PHE A 129 -2.96 9.91 17.45
C PHE A 129 -4.07 8.93 17.82
N ARG A 130 -3.69 7.84 18.50
CA ARG A 130 -4.61 6.86 19.08
C ARG A 130 -4.29 6.65 20.54
N ARG A 131 -5.33 6.50 21.36
CA ARG A 131 -5.18 6.14 22.75
C ARG A 131 -6.36 5.30 23.20
N GLY A 132 -6.09 4.12 23.75
CA GLY A 132 -7.03 3.25 24.47
C GLY A 132 -6.64 3.12 25.94
N GLY A 133 -7.53 2.59 26.76
CA GLY A 133 -7.37 2.42 28.18
C GLY A 133 -8.35 3.26 28.98
N ASN A 134 -7.89 3.85 30.08
CA ASN A 134 -8.72 4.65 30.97
C ASN A 134 -8.08 6.01 31.31
N LYS A 135 -8.77 6.83 32.13
CA LYS A 135 -8.26 8.10 32.66
C LYS A 135 -7.62 9.00 31.62
N PHE A 136 -8.35 9.31 30.54
CA PHE A 136 -7.87 10.01 29.33
C PHE A 136 -7.31 11.42 29.59
N ASP A 137 -7.60 12.02 30.73
CA ASP A 137 -7.12 13.34 31.14
C ASP A 137 -5.72 13.31 31.75
N LEU A 138 -5.24 12.13 32.16
CA LEU A 138 -3.91 11.95 32.77
C LEU A 138 -2.86 11.56 31.69
N GLN A 139 -1.57 11.66 32.08
CA GLN A 139 -0.50 11.14 31.22
C GLN A 139 -0.61 9.62 31.08
N PRO A 140 -0.12 9.01 29.99
CA PRO A 140 -0.23 7.56 29.79
C PRO A 140 0.29 6.71 30.96
N HIS A 141 1.42 7.11 31.56
CA HIS A 141 2.04 6.41 32.67
C HIS A 141 1.39 6.70 34.05
N GLU A 142 0.38 7.54 34.12
CA GLU A 142 -0.38 7.83 35.36
C GLU A 142 -1.69 7.07 35.42
N THR A 143 -1.98 6.27 34.40
CA THR A 143 -3.21 5.49 34.27
C THR A 143 -3.03 4.04 34.72
N ASP A 144 -4.12 3.31 34.87
CA ASP A 144 -4.07 1.91 35.25
C ASP A 144 -3.55 1.06 34.10
N ILE A 145 -4.04 1.33 32.88
CA ILE A 145 -3.53 0.75 31.63
C ILE A 145 -3.75 1.72 30.47
N THR A 146 -2.75 1.88 29.61
CA THR A 146 -2.87 2.67 28.39
C THR A 146 -2.08 2.06 27.24
N GLU A 147 -2.73 2.01 26.10
CA GLU A 147 -2.10 1.88 24.79
C GLU A 147 -2.21 3.23 24.08
N GLN A 148 -1.08 3.86 23.78
CA GLN A 148 -1.06 5.12 23.05
C GLN A 148 -0.04 5.08 21.93
N THR A 149 -0.43 5.58 20.74
CA THR A 149 0.48 5.75 19.61
C THR A 149 0.27 7.11 18.95
N LYS A 150 1.37 7.74 18.58
CA LYS A 150 1.39 8.92 17.71
C LYS A 150 2.28 8.60 16.51
N HIS A 151 1.67 8.57 15.32
CA HIS A 151 2.35 8.32 14.06
C HIS A 151 2.45 9.61 13.23
N ILE A 152 3.61 9.80 12.60
CA ILE A 152 3.80 10.73 11.49
C ILE A 152 4.32 9.90 10.34
N ILE A 153 3.52 9.77 9.28
CA ILE A 153 3.85 8.99 8.10
C ILE A 153 3.93 9.94 6.92
N ASN A 154 5.07 9.94 6.22
CA ASN A 154 5.24 10.66 4.98
C ASN A 154 5.60 9.64 3.90
N SER A 155 4.90 9.69 2.77
CA SER A 155 5.17 8.82 1.64
C SER A 155 5.09 9.59 0.33
N GLY A 156 5.90 9.19 -0.63
CA GLY A 156 5.89 9.77 -1.96
C GLY A 156 6.28 8.76 -3.01
N GLY A 157 5.86 9.03 -4.25
CA GLY A 157 6.16 8.19 -5.39
C GLY A 157 6.30 9.00 -6.67
N LEU A 158 7.14 8.50 -7.56
CA LEU A 158 7.34 9.00 -8.91
C LEU A 158 7.30 7.82 -9.86
N SER A 159 6.58 7.96 -10.97
CA SER A 159 6.66 6.99 -12.06
C SER A 159 6.72 7.69 -13.41
N TYR A 160 7.40 7.03 -14.35
CA TYR A 160 7.45 7.40 -15.75
C TYR A 160 7.00 6.24 -16.60
N ASP A 161 5.97 6.44 -17.41
CA ASP A 161 5.47 5.49 -18.39
C ASP A 161 5.75 5.99 -19.80
N HIS A 162 6.25 5.13 -20.66
CA HIS A 162 6.44 5.40 -22.08
C HIS A 162 5.83 4.28 -22.92
N TYR A 163 5.05 4.67 -23.93
CA TYR A 163 4.36 3.77 -24.83
C TYR A 163 4.87 3.96 -26.25
N TRP A 164 4.94 2.91 -27.05
CA TRP A 164 5.28 2.98 -28.47
C TRP A 164 4.58 1.87 -29.24
N ASN A 165 4.66 1.96 -30.57
CA ASN A 165 4.03 1.02 -31.48
C ASN A 165 2.53 0.83 -31.17
N GLU A 166 1.76 1.95 -31.26
CA GLU A 166 0.32 1.97 -30.99
C GLU A 166 -0.05 1.41 -29.60
N ALA A 167 0.79 1.69 -28.59
CA ALA A 167 0.67 1.21 -27.23
C ALA A 167 0.79 -0.33 -27.05
N LYS A 168 1.26 -1.06 -28.07
CA LYS A 168 1.59 -2.49 -27.94
C LYS A 168 2.76 -2.72 -26.97
N HIS A 169 3.61 -1.71 -26.79
CA HIS A 169 4.75 -1.77 -25.90
C HIS A 169 4.67 -0.65 -24.84
N LYS A 170 5.00 -0.99 -23.63
CA LYS A 170 5.08 -0.07 -22.50
C LYS A 170 6.35 -0.32 -21.70
N MET A 171 7.06 0.75 -21.38
CA MET A 171 8.10 0.76 -20.34
C MET A 171 7.62 1.62 -19.17
N SER A 172 7.79 1.12 -17.97
CA SER A 172 7.51 1.85 -16.72
C SER A 172 8.76 1.87 -15.86
N LEU A 173 9.14 3.04 -15.36
CA LEU A 173 10.13 3.21 -14.30
C LEU A 173 9.42 3.85 -13.11
N TYR A 174 9.69 3.36 -11.92
CA TYR A 174 9.03 3.87 -10.72
C TYR A 174 9.93 3.84 -9.49
N GLY A 175 9.68 4.78 -8.60
CA GLY A 175 10.28 4.82 -7.29
C GLY A 175 9.29 5.31 -6.25
N SER A 176 9.40 4.81 -5.03
CA SER A 176 8.60 5.25 -3.90
C SER A 176 9.44 5.26 -2.62
N ILE A 177 9.05 6.11 -1.69
CA ILE A 177 9.66 6.23 -0.37
C ILE A 177 8.59 6.45 0.68
N GLN A 178 8.75 5.82 1.83
CA GLN A 178 7.91 6.04 3.00
C GLN A 178 8.78 6.16 4.25
N HIS A 179 8.54 7.20 5.02
CA HIS A 179 9.14 7.40 6.32
C HIS A 179 8.05 7.44 7.39
N THR A 180 8.23 6.66 8.46
CA THR A 180 7.32 6.59 9.60
C THR A 180 8.07 6.90 10.88
N ASP A 181 7.63 7.93 11.60
CA ASP A 181 7.98 8.17 12.99
C ASP A 181 6.81 7.79 13.88
N ARG A 182 7.06 6.92 14.87
CA ARG A 182 6.06 6.54 15.87
C ARG A 182 6.61 6.76 17.27
N ASN A 183 5.87 7.50 18.07
CA ASN A 183 6.02 7.50 19.52
C ASN A 183 4.87 6.66 20.11
N SER A 184 5.19 5.79 21.05
CA SER A 184 4.23 4.86 21.64
C SER A 184 4.36 4.79 23.15
N TYR A 185 3.28 4.39 23.79
CA TYR A 185 3.27 3.93 25.16
C TYR A 185 2.38 2.67 25.24
N TYR A 186 2.91 1.61 25.82
CA TYR A 186 2.18 0.36 26.04
C TYR A 186 2.46 -0.08 27.48
N GLY A 187 1.65 0.39 28.42
CA GLY A 187 1.95 0.17 29.83
C GLY A 187 0.73 0.05 30.70
N ALA A 188 0.94 -0.60 31.83
CA ALA A 188 0.02 -0.75 32.93
C ALA A 188 0.72 -0.46 34.26
N GLN A 189 -0.04 -0.26 35.34
CA GLN A 189 0.47 -0.08 36.69
C GLN A 189 1.46 1.09 36.80
N GLN A 190 1.18 2.19 36.11
CA GLN A 190 1.95 3.44 36.15
C GLN A 190 3.44 3.28 35.75
N ASN A 191 3.72 2.41 34.80
CA ASN A 191 5.09 2.16 34.33
C ASN A 191 5.64 3.34 33.52
N THR A 192 6.54 4.13 34.12
CA THR A 192 7.16 5.29 33.48
C THR A 192 8.15 4.92 32.35
N GLN A 193 8.53 3.64 32.24
CA GLN A 193 9.49 3.19 31.23
C GLN A 193 8.84 2.53 30.00
N ALA A 194 7.51 2.45 29.95
CA ALA A 194 6.78 1.79 28.87
C ALA A 194 6.64 2.66 27.59
N TYR A 195 7.43 3.72 27.47
CA TYR A 195 7.51 4.53 26.26
C TYR A 195 8.40 3.91 25.22
N GLY A 196 7.99 4.01 23.97
CA GLY A 196 8.74 3.52 22.83
C GLY A 196 8.83 4.54 21.71
N LYS A 197 9.87 4.39 20.88
CA LYS A 197 10.08 5.18 19.68
C LYS A 197 10.49 4.27 18.54
N THR A 198 9.78 4.38 17.41
CA THR A 198 10.06 3.63 16.18
C THR A 198 10.33 4.61 15.05
N LYS A 199 11.38 4.36 14.28
CA LYS A 199 11.63 4.99 12.99
C LYS A 199 11.71 3.90 11.93
N ASP A 200 10.97 4.06 10.85
CA ASP A 200 10.99 3.16 9.71
C ASP A 200 11.15 3.97 8.43
N LEU A 201 12.10 3.56 7.60
CA LEU A 201 12.31 4.10 6.27
C LEU A 201 12.29 2.96 5.27
N THR A 202 11.33 3.00 4.35
CA THR A 202 11.24 2.07 3.23
C THR A 202 11.33 2.82 1.93
N TRP A 203 12.12 2.33 0.99
CA TRP A 203 12.11 2.83 -0.38
C TRP A 203 12.19 1.69 -1.38
N VAL A 204 11.59 1.91 -2.55
CA VAL A 204 11.52 0.95 -3.65
C VAL A 204 11.88 1.65 -4.94
N LEU A 205 12.68 0.99 -5.78
CA LEU A 205 12.95 1.38 -7.17
C LEU A 205 12.66 0.19 -8.06
N GLY A 206 12.02 0.42 -9.19
CA GLY A 206 11.73 -0.65 -10.13
C GLY A 206 11.56 -0.18 -11.56
N GLY A 207 11.62 -1.14 -12.45
CA GLY A 207 11.36 -0.96 -13.87
C GLY A 207 10.65 -2.18 -14.44
N MET A 208 9.70 -1.94 -15.34
CA MET A 208 8.91 -2.99 -15.97
C MET A 208 8.72 -2.69 -17.45
N TYR A 209 8.83 -3.72 -18.26
CA TYR A 209 8.47 -3.70 -19.67
C TYR A 209 7.30 -4.66 -19.91
N VAL A 210 6.33 -4.19 -20.68
CA VAL A 210 5.20 -4.99 -21.19
C VAL A 210 5.18 -4.87 -22.70
N GLY A 211 5.14 -6.01 -23.39
CA GLY A 211 5.09 -6.06 -24.86
C GLY A 211 4.04 -7.05 -25.33
N GLN A 212 3.18 -6.61 -26.25
CA GLN A 212 2.22 -7.46 -26.94
C GLN A 212 2.90 -7.98 -28.23
N MET A 213 2.85 -9.28 -28.43
CA MET A 213 3.39 -9.98 -29.59
C MET A 213 2.24 -10.66 -30.32
N ASP A 214 2.10 -10.37 -31.61
CA ASP A 214 1.02 -10.95 -32.44
C ASP A 214 1.20 -12.48 -32.60
N ASN A 215 2.43 -12.98 -32.49
CA ASN A 215 2.76 -14.40 -32.43
C ASN A 215 4.02 -14.62 -31.58
N CYS A 216 3.92 -15.45 -30.56
CA CYS A 216 5.01 -15.88 -29.70
C CYS A 216 4.92 -17.39 -29.51
N PHE A 217 5.80 -18.14 -30.18
CA PHE A 217 5.81 -19.59 -30.29
C PHE A 217 4.59 -20.16 -31.02
N PHE A 218 3.40 -20.14 -30.43
CA PHE A 218 2.20 -20.81 -30.95
C PHE A 218 0.93 -19.98 -30.92
N ALA A 219 0.96 -18.79 -30.26
CA ALA A 219 -0.21 -17.92 -30.12
C ALA A 219 0.19 -16.46 -29.86
N PRO A 220 -0.74 -15.51 -30.00
CA PRO A 220 -0.55 -14.16 -29.51
C PRO A 220 -0.23 -14.17 -28.02
N ALA A 221 0.69 -13.29 -27.60
CA ALA A 221 1.15 -13.28 -26.23
C ALA A 221 1.40 -11.86 -25.71
N THR A 222 1.33 -11.71 -24.40
CA THR A 222 1.79 -10.53 -23.67
C THR A 222 2.98 -10.92 -22.80
N PHE A 223 4.14 -10.40 -23.14
CA PHE A 223 5.36 -10.53 -22.33
C PHE A 223 5.40 -9.43 -21.29
N THR A 224 5.79 -9.77 -20.06
CA THR A 224 6.09 -8.81 -18.96
C THR A 224 7.41 -9.21 -18.33
N GLY A 225 8.32 -8.27 -18.20
CA GLY A 225 9.58 -8.50 -17.52
C GLY A 225 10.01 -7.24 -16.76
N GLY A 226 10.73 -7.41 -15.67
CA GLY A 226 11.15 -6.27 -14.89
C GLY A 226 12.10 -6.60 -13.76
N PHE A 227 12.46 -5.56 -13.04
CA PHE A 227 13.28 -5.62 -11.84
C PHE A 227 12.71 -4.73 -10.76
N GLU A 228 13.04 -5.03 -9.51
CA GLU A 228 12.65 -4.25 -8.35
C GLU A 228 13.75 -4.36 -7.28
N TYR A 229 14.05 -3.25 -6.65
CA TYR A 229 14.91 -3.20 -5.48
C TYR A 229 14.18 -2.50 -4.35
N GLN A 230 14.14 -3.13 -3.19
CA GLN A 230 13.55 -2.61 -1.96
C GLN A 230 14.60 -2.56 -0.85
N ASP A 231 14.60 -1.48 -0.10
CA ASP A 231 15.36 -1.32 1.15
C ASP A 231 14.40 -0.86 2.26
N ASN A 232 14.44 -1.54 3.39
CA ASN A 232 13.71 -1.15 4.60
C ASN A 232 14.68 -1.08 5.77
N SER A 233 14.71 0.04 6.46
CA SER A 233 15.49 0.28 7.66
C SER A 233 14.55 0.61 8.82
N LEU A 234 14.52 -0.25 9.82
CA LEU A 234 13.72 -0.12 11.03
C LEU A 234 14.63 0.05 12.27
N HIS A 235 14.30 1.03 13.10
CA HIS A 235 14.86 1.16 14.46
C HIS A 235 13.71 1.33 15.44
N ASP A 236 13.56 0.38 16.35
CA ASP A 236 12.47 0.33 17.33
C ASP A 236 13.05 0.17 18.75
N VAL A 237 12.81 1.16 19.58
CA VAL A 237 13.34 1.25 20.94
C VAL A 237 12.17 1.31 21.94
N MET A 238 12.23 0.46 22.97
CA MET A 238 11.33 0.47 24.11
C MET A 238 12.11 0.01 25.37
N THR A 239 12.68 0.95 26.08
CA THR A 239 13.64 0.69 27.15
C THR A 239 13.06 -0.11 28.31
N GLY A 240 11.80 0.14 28.69
CA GLY A 240 11.12 -0.60 29.75
C GLY A 240 10.88 -2.08 29.45
N TYR A 241 10.99 -2.48 28.19
CA TYR A 241 10.91 -3.88 27.75
C TYR A 241 12.25 -4.41 27.26
N HIS A 242 13.36 -3.71 27.54
CA HIS A 242 14.71 -4.06 27.10
C HIS A 242 14.82 -4.29 25.59
N ARG A 243 14.02 -3.54 24.79
CA ARG A 243 13.94 -3.67 23.34
C ARG A 243 14.68 -2.50 22.68
N ASP A 244 15.77 -2.82 21.96
CA ASP A 244 16.45 -1.96 21.00
C ASP A 244 16.72 -2.80 19.75
N MET A 245 15.82 -2.70 18.78
CA MET A 245 15.85 -3.51 17.58
C MET A 245 16.20 -2.65 16.38
N LYS A 246 17.28 -3.03 15.71
CA LYS A 246 17.70 -2.44 14.42
C LYS A 246 17.64 -3.51 13.36
N GLN A 247 16.85 -3.28 12.33
CA GLN A 247 16.70 -4.19 11.21
C GLN A 247 16.93 -3.45 9.90
N ASN A 248 17.69 -4.08 9.00
CA ASN A 248 17.85 -3.62 7.63
C ASN A 248 17.59 -4.78 6.69
N VAL A 249 16.54 -4.66 5.90
CA VAL A 249 16.10 -5.65 4.92
C VAL A 249 16.25 -5.09 3.51
N ARG A 250 17.01 -5.80 2.67
CA ARG A 250 17.22 -5.46 1.26
C ARG A 250 16.83 -6.63 0.38
N VAL A 251 16.04 -6.35 -0.62
CA VAL A 251 15.61 -7.36 -1.59
C VAL A 251 15.82 -6.82 -2.99
N ALA A 252 16.58 -7.54 -3.79
CA ALA A 252 16.71 -7.31 -5.23
C ALA A 252 16.01 -8.44 -5.97
N GLY A 253 15.04 -8.13 -6.80
CA GLY A 253 14.24 -9.09 -7.54
C GLY A 253 14.21 -8.81 -9.04
N THR A 254 14.18 -9.85 -9.83
CA THR A 254 13.91 -9.81 -11.27
C THR A 254 12.80 -10.78 -11.60
N PHE A 255 11.97 -10.45 -12.56
CA PHE A 255 10.85 -11.31 -12.97
C PHE A 255 10.60 -11.26 -14.46
N ILE A 256 10.12 -12.38 -14.97
CA ILE A 256 9.63 -12.52 -16.34
C ILE A 256 8.32 -13.30 -16.31
N GLN A 257 7.41 -12.94 -17.19
CA GLN A 257 6.11 -13.60 -17.33
C GLN A 257 5.66 -13.51 -18.79
N ASN A 258 5.06 -14.57 -19.30
CA ASN A 258 4.39 -14.55 -20.59
C ASN A 258 2.97 -15.09 -20.48
N GLU A 259 2.02 -14.41 -21.09
CA GLU A 259 0.61 -14.81 -21.15
C GLU A 259 0.21 -15.01 -22.61
N TRP A 260 -0.14 -16.26 -22.96
CA TRP A 260 -0.69 -16.63 -24.26
C TRP A 260 -2.21 -16.63 -24.18
N ARG A 261 -2.85 -16.07 -25.19
CA ARG A 261 -4.31 -16.04 -25.29
C ARG A 261 -4.75 -16.69 -26.60
N MET A 262 -5.50 -17.76 -26.44
CA MET A 262 -6.15 -18.51 -27.52
C MET A 262 -7.67 -18.42 -27.32
N ASN A 263 -8.46 -18.83 -28.33
CA ASN A 263 -9.92 -18.66 -28.27
C ASN A 263 -10.57 -19.14 -26.95
N GLN A 264 -10.24 -20.36 -26.52
CA GLN A 264 -10.83 -20.97 -25.33
C GLN A 264 -9.84 -21.17 -24.18
N LEU A 265 -8.56 -20.95 -24.42
CA LEU A 265 -7.48 -21.21 -23.47
C LEU A 265 -6.62 -19.96 -23.29
N ALA A 266 -6.40 -19.55 -22.04
CA ALA A 266 -5.33 -18.61 -21.70
C ALA A 266 -4.34 -19.30 -20.76
N MET A 267 -3.05 -19.16 -21.07
CA MET A 267 -1.97 -19.73 -20.29
C MET A 267 -0.98 -18.63 -19.90
N LEU A 268 -0.65 -18.57 -18.62
CA LEU A 268 0.35 -17.66 -18.07
C LEU A 268 1.43 -18.48 -17.39
N VAL A 269 2.68 -18.22 -17.75
CA VAL A 269 3.86 -18.78 -17.10
C VAL A 269 4.77 -17.63 -16.67
N GLY A 270 5.21 -17.64 -15.43
CA GLY A 270 6.08 -16.64 -14.87
C GLY A 270 7.11 -17.22 -13.91
N LEU A 271 8.20 -16.52 -13.77
CA LEU A 271 9.27 -16.82 -12.83
C LEU A 271 9.80 -15.52 -12.24
N ARG A 272 9.96 -15.48 -10.93
CA ARG A 272 10.69 -14.42 -10.21
C ARG A 272 11.88 -15.02 -9.48
N MET A 273 12.96 -14.28 -9.47
CA MET A 273 14.16 -14.56 -8.71
C MET A 273 14.47 -13.39 -7.78
N ASP A 274 14.57 -13.66 -6.49
CA ASP A 274 14.89 -12.68 -5.46
C ASP A 274 16.18 -13.02 -4.73
N LYS A 275 16.99 -12.00 -4.46
CA LYS A 275 18.11 -12.04 -3.53
C LYS A 275 17.80 -11.16 -2.32
N HIS A 276 17.71 -11.78 -1.17
CA HIS A 276 17.49 -11.15 0.13
C HIS A 276 18.82 -11.06 0.89
N ASN A 277 19.10 -9.93 1.57
CA ASN A 277 20.35 -9.75 2.30
C ASN A 277 20.53 -10.69 3.51
N LEU A 278 19.43 -11.18 4.10
CA LEU A 278 19.45 -12.10 5.24
C LEU A 278 19.35 -13.58 4.83
N ILE A 279 19.34 -13.88 3.54
CA ILE A 279 19.22 -15.25 3.00
C ILE A 279 20.34 -15.47 1.98
N ASP A 280 21.18 -16.48 2.20
CA ASP A 280 22.31 -16.76 1.34
C ASP A 280 21.91 -17.27 -0.05
N LYS A 281 20.82 -18.01 -0.14
CA LYS A 281 20.33 -18.61 -1.37
C LYS A 281 19.46 -17.65 -2.18
N LEU A 282 19.49 -17.78 -3.49
CA LEU A 282 18.50 -17.18 -4.38
C LEU A 282 17.14 -17.88 -4.17
N ILE A 283 16.09 -17.07 -4.20
CA ILE A 283 14.72 -17.53 -4.02
C ILE A 283 14.02 -17.50 -5.36
N PHE A 284 13.44 -18.62 -5.78
CA PHE A 284 12.71 -18.75 -7.02
C PHE A 284 11.22 -18.88 -6.74
N SER A 285 10.42 -18.08 -7.42
CA SER A 285 8.95 -18.06 -7.29
C SER A 285 8.30 -18.30 -8.65
N PRO A 286 8.14 -19.58 -9.08
CA PRO A 286 7.42 -19.92 -10.29
C PRO A 286 5.91 -19.72 -10.14
N ARG A 287 5.26 -19.41 -11.28
CA ARG A 287 3.81 -19.29 -11.38
C ARG A 287 3.31 -19.83 -12.71
N VAL A 288 2.25 -20.63 -12.67
CA VAL A 288 1.52 -21.11 -13.85
C VAL A 288 0.03 -20.93 -13.61
N ASN A 289 -0.66 -20.30 -14.56
CA ASN A 289 -2.12 -20.21 -14.58
C ASN A 289 -2.63 -20.73 -15.92
N LEU A 290 -3.65 -21.57 -15.85
CA LEU A 290 -4.41 -22.04 -17.00
C LEU A 290 -5.86 -21.64 -16.80
N LEU A 291 -6.44 -20.99 -17.78
CA LEU A 291 -7.86 -20.65 -17.84
C LEU A 291 -8.47 -21.28 -19.08
N TYR A 292 -9.42 -22.18 -18.89
CA TYR A 292 -10.14 -22.84 -19.97
C TYR A 292 -11.60 -22.39 -19.97
N LYS A 293 -12.05 -21.83 -21.09
CA LYS A 293 -13.41 -21.33 -21.33
C LYS A 293 -14.01 -21.99 -22.57
N PRO A 294 -14.53 -23.23 -22.48
CA PRO A 294 -15.12 -23.91 -23.64
C PRO A 294 -16.42 -23.24 -24.10
N THR A 295 -17.14 -22.57 -23.19
CA THR A 295 -18.38 -21.84 -23.50
C THR A 295 -18.44 -20.57 -22.65
N ASP A 296 -19.34 -19.64 -22.98
CA ASP A 296 -19.57 -18.42 -22.20
C ASP A 296 -20.13 -18.69 -20.79
N LYS A 297 -20.72 -19.87 -20.57
CA LYS A 297 -21.35 -20.25 -19.30
C LYS A 297 -20.44 -21.08 -18.39
N PHE A 298 -19.30 -21.57 -18.88
CA PHE A 298 -18.39 -22.44 -18.13
C PHE A 298 -16.96 -21.96 -18.26
N GLN A 299 -16.30 -21.82 -17.11
CA GLN A 299 -14.85 -21.61 -17.05
C GLN A 299 -14.22 -22.46 -15.95
N ALA A 300 -13.06 -23.03 -16.25
CA ALA A 300 -12.19 -23.70 -15.29
C ALA A 300 -10.86 -22.98 -15.19
N ARG A 301 -10.34 -22.85 -13.98
CA ARG A 301 -9.04 -22.22 -13.73
C ARG A 301 -8.18 -23.13 -12.85
N LEU A 302 -6.96 -23.38 -13.30
CA LEU A 302 -5.92 -24.06 -12.55
C LEU A 302 -4.80 -23.06 -12.27
N THR A 303 -4.36 -22.96 -11.03
CA THR A 303 -3.26 -22.07 -10.62
C THR A 303 -2.26 -22.86 -9.80
N TYR A 304 -0.99 -22.76 -10.17
CA TYR A 304 0.13 -23.15 -9.33
C TYR A 304 1.04 -21.94 -9.14
N SER A 305 1.40 -21.64 -7.90
CA SER A 305 2.35 -20.58 -7.57
C SER A 305 3.04 -20.87 -6.25
N THR A 306 4.30 -20.52 -6.17
CA THR A 306 5.03 -20.47 -4.92
C THR A 306 5.23 -19.03 -4.47
N GLY A 307 5.43 -18.84 -3.20
CA GLY A 307 5.76 -17.54 -2.63
C GLY A 307 6.61 -17.74 -1.39
N PHE A 308 7.29 -16.69 -0.98
CA PHE A 308 8.04 -16.70 0.26
C PHE A 308 7.68 -15.47 1.09
N ARG A 309 7.90 -15.61 2.39
CA ARG A 309 7.84 -14.50 3.33
C ARG A 309 9.25 -14.16 3.76
N SER A 310 9.63 -12.90 3.65
CA SER A 310 10.92 -12.43 4.15
C SER A 310 11.04 -12.66 5.66
N PRO A 311 12.22 -13.09 6.14
CA PRO A 311 12.49 -13.09 7.57
C PRO A 311 12.28 -11.68 8.13
N GLN A 312 11.64 -11.63 9.28
CA GLN A 312 11.50 -10.42 10.09
C GLN A 312 12.16 -10.71 11.44
N ALA A 313 12.92 -9.77 11.94
CA ALA A 313 13.54 -9.89 13.26
C ALA A 313 12.51 -9.76 14.38
#